data_3ef75b9808d966644f1ea1285529302f
#
_entry.id   3ef75b9808d966644f1ea1285529302f
#
_cell.length_a   1.000
_cell.length_b   1.000
_cell.length_c   1.000
_cell.angle_alpha   90.00
_cell.angle_beta   90.00
_cell.angle_gamma   90.00
#
_symmetry.space_group_name_H-M   'P 1'
#
loop_
_entity.id
_entity.type
_entity.pdbx_description
1 polymer ?
#
loop_
_entity_poly.entity_id
_entity_poly.type
_entity_poly.pdbx_seq_one_letter_code
_entity_poly.pdbx_strand_id
1 'polypeptide(L)'
;DRDNGYQQGSVTLEYETKKMTQDRGRLFQLDPIDVNENNFVTTAAAVMGEFQRTQVVPEIDAYRISKLATETITANKAGMVARGYTPGATGTSALRKLKEAIKAVREGYNGALVCQATPDFIMELELELAGKITAATFSKGGIQTQVPSVDGVPIISTPSNRMYTVIKINDGKTSGQEKGGYEKGTTAKSLNFFVCPVTTPIAVTKQDIMRIFDPNINQKLNAWQMDYRRFHDLWVLENKLDSVFLN
;
A
#
# COMPACT_ATOMS: atom_id res chain seq x y z
N ASP A 1 0.74 -3.84 48.71
CA ASP A 1 1.96 -4.28 49.42
C ASP A 1 3.16 -3.61 48.78
N ARG A 2 3.84 -2.81 49.61
CA ARG A 2 5.06 -2.12 49.19
C ARG A 2 6.25 -2.85 49.79
N ASP A 3 6.89 -3.68 48.99
CA ASP A 3 8.23 -4.15 49.30
C ASP A 3 9.25 -3.10 48.84
N ASN A 4 9.91 -2.43 49.74
CA ASN A 4 10.86 -1.33 49.48
C ASN A 4 10.32 -0.15 48.62
N GLY A 5 9.00 0.08 48.59
CA GLY A 5 8.39 1.19 47.84
C GLY A 5 8.13 0.94 46.35
N TYR A 6 8.48 -0.22 45.83
CA TYR A 6 8.31 -0.59 44.40
C TYR A 6 7.54 -1.91 44.27
N GLN A 7 6.65 -1.98 43.27
CA GLN A 7 6.07 -3.25 42.87
C GLN A 7 7.03 -3.98 41.92
N GLN A 8 7.22 -5.27 42.15
CA GLN A 8 8.00 -6.11 41.26
C GLN A 8 7.17 -6.45 40.00
N GLY A 9 7.72 -6.19 38.82
CA GLY A 9 7.17 -6.56 37.53
C GLY A 9 8.13 -7.44 36.76
N SER A 10 7.61 -8.30 35.89
CA SER A 10 8.41 -9.07 34.92
C SER A 10 8.22 -8.48 33.53
N VAL A 11 9.29 -8.48 32.73
CA VAL A 11 9.27 -8.10 31.33
C VAL A 11 9.60 -9.32 30.49
N THR A 12 8.69 -9.66 29.58
CA THR A 12 8.93 -10.74 28.61
C THR A 12 9.29 -10.11 27.27
N LEU A 13 10.38 -10.56 26.68
CA LEU A 13 10.83 -10.16 25.36
C LEU A 13 10.75 -11.37 24.42
N GLU A 14 9.98 -11.23 23.35
CA GLU A 14 9.84 -12.26 22.33
C GLU A 14 10.37 -11.77 20.99
N TYR A 15 11.05 -12.65 20.25
CA TYR A 15 11.56 -12.38 18.91
C TYR A 15 10.76 -13.18 17.88
N GLU A 16 10.28 -12.52 16.85
CA GLU A 16 9.60 -13.15 15.72
C GLU A 16 10.43 -12.97 14.44
N THR A 17 10.69 -14.08 13.74
CA THR A 17 11.39 -14.06 12.45
C THR A 17 10.38 -14.09 11.31
N LYS A 18 10.36 -13.05 10.48
CA LYS A 18 9.52 -12.97 9.28
C LYS A 18 10.36 -13.19 8.02
N LYS A 19 9.82 -13.94 7.06
CA LYS A 19 10.45 -14.18 5.76
C LYS A 19 9.80 -13.30 4.68
N MET A 20 10.62 -12.60 3.91
CA MET A 20 10.16 -11.83 2.73
C MET A 20 9.73 -12.79 1.62
N THR A 21 8.61 -12.48 0.97
CA THR A 21 8.00 -13.36 -0.03
C THR A 21 7.92 -12.76 -1.42
N GLN A 22 7.97 -11.43 -1.57
CA GLN A 22 7.77 -10.76 -2.86
C GLN A 22 9.09 -10.39 -3.53
N ASP A 23 9.60 -11.32 -4.36
CA ASP A 23 10.73 -11.10 -5.25
C ASP A 23 10.23 -11.05 -6.69
N ARG A 24 10.18 -9.87 -7.27
CA ARG A 24 9.60 -9.60 -8.59
C ARG A 24 10.59 -8.91 -9.49
N GLY A 25 10.68 -9.38 -10.73
CA GLY A 25 11.53 -8.78 -11.75
C GLY A 25 10.91 -8.83 -13.14
N ARG A 26 11.27 -7.88 -13.98
CA ARG A 26 10.91 -7.84 -15.40
C ARG A 26 12.12 -7.48 -16.22
N LEU A 27 12.24 -8.15 -17.36
CA LEU A 27 13.27 -7.92 -18.36
C LEU A 27 12.61 -7.40 -19.64
N PHE A 28 13.20 -6.35 -20.21
CA PHE A 28 12.83 -5.81 -21.51
C PHE A 28 14.05 -5.88 -22.42
N GLN A 29 13.82 -6.18 -23.69
CA GLN A 29 14.84 -6.19 -24.74
C GLN A 29 14.35 -5.32 -25.89
N LEU A 30 15.24 -4.48 -26.41
CA LEU A 30 14.96 -3.58 -27.54
C LEU A 30 16.03 -3.78 -28.60
N ASP A 31 15.60 -4.02 -29.85
CA ASP A 31 16.49 -4.18 -30.98
C ASP A 31 17.13 -2.82 -31.33
N PRO A 32 18.46 -2.78 -31.60
CA PRO A 32 19.14 -1.55 -32.01
C PRO A 32 18.62 -0.95 -33.31
N ILE A 33 18.05 -1.75 -34.20
CA ILE A 33 17.52 -1.31 -35.49
C ILE A 33 16.30 -0.41 -35.27
N ASP A 34 15.39 -0.81 -34.35
CA ASP A 34 14.18 -0.04 -34.00
C ASP A 34 14.51 1.24 -33.26
N VAL A 35 15.71 1.36 -32.73
CA VAL A 35 16.17 2.38 -31.79
C VAL A 35 16.96 3.51 -32.47
N ASN A 36 17.56 3.25 -33.63
CA ASN A 36 18.47 4.18 -34.30
C ASN A 36 17.80 5.47 -34.81
N GLU A 37 16.47 5.49 -34.86
CA GLU A 37 15.74 6.66 -35.38
C GLU A 37 15.33 7.66 -34.28
N ASN A 38 15.36 7.27 -32.99
CA ASN A 38 14.88 8.10 -31.87
C ASN A 38 15.79 8.04 -30.65
N ASN A 39 16.78 8.88 -30.52
CA ASN A 39 17.58 9.17 -29.31
C ASN A 39 17.35 8.24 -28.09
N PHE A 40 17.76 6.99 -28.22
CA PHE A 40 17.39 5.82 -27.40
C PHE A 40 17.60 5.97 -25.88
N VAL A 41 18.60 6.68 -25.41
CA VAL A 41 18.86 6.81 -23.96
C VAL A 41 17.68 7.48 -23.27
N THR A 42 17.11 8.50 -23.91
CA THR A 42 15.90 9.16 -23.42
C THR A 42 14.69 8.22 -23.47
N THR A 43 14.59 7.40 -24.51
CA THR A 43 13.48 6.46 -24.71
C THR A 43 13.53 5.30 -23.69
N ALA A 44 14.71 4.75 -23.39
CA ALA A 44 14.86 3.67 -22.41
C ALA A 44 14.50 4.13 -21.00
N ALA A 45 14.98 5.30 -20.60
CA ALA A 45 14.62 5.88 -19.30
C ALA A 45 13.11 6.19 -19.21
N ALA A 46 12.52 6.69 -20.29
CA ALA A 46 11.09 6.95 -20.36
C ALA A 46 10.25 5.66 -20.24
N VAL A 47 10.63 4.59 -20.97
CA VAL A 47 9.97 3.29 -20.90
C VAL A 47 10.04 2.70 -19.49
N MET A 48 11.20 2.76 -18.86
CA MET A 48 11.36 2.25 -17.49
C MET A 48 10.61 3.09 -16.46
N GLY A 49 10.59 4.41 -16.61
CA GLY A 49 9.80 5.30 -15.76
C GLY A 49 8.30 5.04 -15.89
N GLU A 50 7.81 4.87 -17.12
CA GLU A 50 6.41 4.55 -17.38
C GLU A 50 6.05 3.15 -16.85
N PHE A 51 6.91 2.17 -17.02
CA PHE A 51 6.73 0.83 -16.44
C PHE A 51 6.63 0.88 -14.91
N GLN A 52 7.51 1.63 -14.26
CA GLN A 52 7.45 1.80 -12.80
C GLN A 52 6.14 2.46 -12.38
N ARG A 53 5.73 3.52 -13.06
CA ARG A 53 4.52 4.28 -12.75
C ARG A 53 3.24 3.45 -12.96
N THR A 54 3.16 2.68 -14.04
CA THR A 54 1.91 2.00 -14.46
C THR A 54 1.79 0.57 -13.97
N GLN A 55 2.90 -0.11 -13.70
CA GLN A 55 2.88 -1.52 -13.31
C GLN A 55 3.45 -1.73 -11.90
N VAL A 56 4.65 -1.25 -11.63
CA VAL A 56 5.37 -1.56 -10.39
C VAL A 56 4.71 -0.91 -9.18
N VAL A 57 4.45 0.39 -9.23
CA VAL A 57 3.85 1.14 -8.10
C VAL A 57 2.45 0.61 -7.78
N PRO A 58 1.53 0.42 -8.76
CA PRO A 58 0.22 -0.15 -8.50
C PRO A 58 0.25 -1.55 -7.88
N GLU A 59 1.15 -2.43 -8.35
CA GLU A 59 1.30 -3.79 -7.81
C GLU A 59 1.77 -3.77 -6.35
N ILE A 60 2.75 -2.92 -6.04
CA ILE A 60 3.29 -2.78 -4.68
C ILE A 60 2.23 -2.26 -3.72
N ASP A 61 1.52 -1.21 -4.12
CA ASP A 61 0.45 -0.62 -3.30
C ASP A 61 -0.65 -1.65 -3.04
N ALA A 62 -1.14 -2.30 -4.09
CA ALA A 62 -2.18 -3.32 -3.98
C ALA A 62 -1.74 -4.49 -3.09
N TYR A 63 -0.48 -4.95 -3.24
CA TYR A 63 0.08 -6.01 -2.40
C TYR A 63 0.13 -5.60 -0.93
N ARG A 64 0.67 -4.42 -0.64
CA ARG A 64 0.83 -3.93 0.73
C ARG A 64 -0.49 -3.69 1.42
N ILE A 65 -1.47 -3.11 0.71
CA ILE A 65 -2.82 -2.90 1.23
C ILE A 65 -3.51 -4.25 1.48
N SER A 66 -3.43 -5.17 0.53
CA SER A 66 -3.99 -6.51 0.66
C SER A 66 -3.37 -7.28 1.82
N LYS A 67 -2.04 -7.19 2.00
CA LYS A 67 -1.33 -7.83 3.11
C LYS A 67 -1.77 -7.27 4.46
N LEU A 68 -1.81 -5.94 4.59
CA LEU A 68 -2.31 -5.24 5.78
C LEU A 68 -3.76 -5.68 6.11
N ALA A 69 -4.63 -5.69 5.10
CA ALA A 69 -6.01 -6.09 5.26
C ALA A 69 -6.14 -7.56 5.69
N THR A 70 -5.38 -8.46 5.07
CA THR A 70 -5.40 -9.89 5.41
C THR A 70 -4.94 -10.11 6.86
N GLU A 71 -3.85 -9.48 7.30
CA GLU A 71 -3.35 -9.60 8.68
C GLU A 71 -4.37 -9.04 9.69
N THR A 72 -4.98 -7.89 9.41
CA THR A 72 -6.01 -7.30 10.27
C THR A 72 -7.27 -8.16 10.35
N ILE A 73 -7.73 -8.70 9.22
CA ILE A 73 -8.91 -9.58 9.17
C ILE A 73 -8.63 -10.90 9.89
N THR A 74 -7.43 -11.46 9.74
CA THR A 74 -7.03 -12.70 10.42
C THR A 74 -6.93 -12.52 11.92
N ALA A 75 -6.39 -11.39 12.37
CA ALA A 75 -6.33 -11.05 13.79
C ALA A 75 -7.71 -10.85 14.42
N ASN A 76 -8.70 -10.46 13.61
CA ASN A 76 -10.11 -10.32 13.98
C ASN A 76 -10.33 -9.58 15.31
N LYS A 77 -9.60 -8.48 15.52
CA LYS A 77 -9.74 -7.66 16.73
C LYS A 77 -11.12 -7.00 16.77
N ALA A 78 -11.73 -7.01 17.93
CA ALA A 78 -13.10 -6.51 18.11
C ALA A 78 -13.23 -5.04 17.69
N GLY A 79 -14.19 -4.74 16.81
CA GLY A 79 -14.47 -3.38 16.36
C GLY A 79 -13.51 -2.82 15.31
N MET A 80 -12.47 -3.58 14.88
CA MET A 80 -11.47 -3.09 13.92
C MET A 80 -11.82 -3.42 12.46
N VAL A 81 -12.78 -4.28 12.21
CA VAL A 81 -13.25 -4.61 10.85
C VAL A 81 -14.73 -4.30 10.74
N ALA A 82 -15.08 -3.22 10.05
CA ALA A 82 -16.46 -2.87 9.72
C ALA A 82 -16.82 -3.35 8.32
N ARG A 83 -18.01 -3.89 8.16
CA ARG A 83 -18.52 -4.41 6.89
C ARG A 83 -19.89 -3.81 6.57
N GLY A 84 -20.28 -3.87 5.29
CA GLY A 84 -21.63 -3.52 4.87
C GLY A 84 -21.88 -2.03 4.60
N TYR A 85 -20.85 -1.18 4.67
CA TYR A 85 -20.95 0.18 4.19
C TYR A 85 -20.72 0.24 2.68
N THR A 86 -21.60 0.97 1.99
CA THR A 86 -21.45 1.27 0.57
C THR A 86 -21.53 2.80 0.40
N PRO A 87 -20.52 3.45 -0.21
CA PRO A 87 -20.57 4.87 -0.51
C PRO A 87 -21.82 5.23 -1.31
N GLY A 88 -22.47 6.35 -0.98
CA GLY A 88 -23.68 6.83 -1.64
C GLY A 88 -24.98 6.07 -1.32
N ALA A 89 -24.95 5.04 -0.47
CA ALA A 89 -26.16 4.36 -0.06
C ALA A 89 -27.02 5.22 0.87
N THR A 90 -28.33 5.27 0.60
CA THR A 90 -29.28 6.06 1.40
C THR A 90 -29.25 5.65 2.88
N GLY A 91 -29.17 6.63 3.77
CA GLY A 91 -29.16 6.41 5.22
C GLY A 91 -27.80 6.06 5.81
N THR A 92 -26.72 6.13 5.03
CA THR A 92 -25.35 5.94 5.50
C THR A 92 -24.55 7.23 5.35
N SER A 93 -23.69 7.54 6.32
CA SER A 93 -22.85 8.73 6.34
C SER A 93 -21.38 8.33 6.29
N ALA A 94 -20.65 8.84 5.28
CA ALA A 94 -19.22 8.65 5.12
C ALA A 94 -18.45 9.27 6.28
N LEU A 95 -18.82 10.48 6.69
CA LEU A 95 -18.21 11.19 7.80
C LEU A 95 -18.39 10.42 9.13
N ARG A 96 -19.59 9.90 9.38
CA ARG A 96 -19.85 9.09 10.57
C ARG A 96 -18.99 7.85 10.61
N LYS A 97 -18.88 7.15 9.48
CA LYS A 97 -18.04 5.93 9.37
C LYS A 97 -16.56 6.23 9.59
N LEU A 98 -16.07 7.33 9.05
CA LEU A 98 -14.69 7.76 9.29
C LEU A 98 -14.45 8.12 10.76
N LYS A 99 -15.37 8.84 11.39
CA LYS A 99 -15.25 9.20 12.82
C LYS A 99 -15.35 7.98 13.74
N GLU A 100 -16.19 7.01 13.42
CA GLU A 100 -16.26 5.72 14.12
C GLU A 100 -14.92 4.98 14.04
N ALA A 101 -14.28 4.97 12.87
CA ALA A 101 -12.96 4.37 12.65
C ALA A 101 -11.86 5.09 13.44
N ILE A 102 -11.81 6.41 13.36
CA ILE A 102 -10.83 7.22 14.11
C ILE A 102 -11.02 7.01 15.62
N LYS A 103 -12.27 7.00 16.11
CA LYS A 103 -12.56 6.71 17.49
C LYS A 103 -12.04 5.34 17.91
N ALA A 104 -12.35 4.29 17.15
CA ALA A 104 -11.93 2.93 17.48
C ALA A 104 -10.41 2.80 17.60
N VAL A 105 -9.66 3.42 16.67
CA VAL A 105 -8.19 3.42 16.74
C VAL A 105 -7.68 4.27 17.92
N ARG A 106 -8.34 5.40 18.22
CA ARG A 106 -7.94 6.29 19.32
C ARG A 106 -8.16 5.70 20.71
N GLU A 107 -9.01 4.70 20.87
CA GLU A 107 -9.17 3.96 22.13
C GLU A 107 -7.84 3.29 22.56
N GLY A 108 -7.03 2.82 21.60
CA GLY A 108 -5.75 2.15 21.88
C GLY A 108 -4.50 2.96 21.53
N TYR A 109 -4.61 4.00 20.68
CA TYR A 109 -3.45 4.70 20.15
C TYR A 109 -3.65 6.21 20.00
N ASN A 110 -2.76 7.00 20.61
CA ASN A 110 -2.88 8.46 20.68
C ASN A 110 -1.89 9.24 19.78
N GLY A 111 -1.23 8.58 18.81
CA GLY A 111 -0.26 9.19 17.91
C GLY A 111 -0.84 9.63 16.57
N ALA A 112 0.06 9.92 15.61
CA ALA A 112 -0.31 10.32 14.25
C ALA A 112 -0.98 9.17 13.49
N LEU A 113 -2.16 9.44 12.93
CA LEU A 113 -2.94 8.52 12.11
C LEU A 113 -2.89 8.92 10.64
N VAL A 114 -3.13 7.98 9.75
CA VAL A 114 -3.35 8.19 8.32
C VAL A 114 -4.58 7.39 7.88
N CYS A 115 -5.37 7.98 7.01
CA CYS A 115 -6.47 7.32 6.33
C CYS A 115 -6.11 7.17 4.85
N GLN A 116 -6.26 5.97 4.31
CA GLN A 116 -6.29 5.77 2.86
C GLN A 116 -7.72 5.39 2.46
N ALA A 117 -8.24 6.04 1.44
CA ALA A 117 -9.62 5.89 1.03
C ALA A 117 -9.76 5.87 -0.50
N THR A 118 -10.81 5.19 -0.98
CA THR A 118 -11.16 5.19 -2.39
C THR A 118 -11.72 6.54 -2.82
N PRO A 119 -11.59 6.91 -4.12
CA PRO A 119 -12.18 8.14 -4.65
C PRO A 119 -13.68 8.25 -4.39
N ASP A 120 -14.42 7.14 -4.49
CA ASP A 120 -15.87 7.12 -4.23
C ASP A 120 -16.19 7.50 -2.78
N PHE A 121 -15.42 6.98 -1.82
CA PHE A 121 -15.59 7.34 -0.41
C PHE A 121 -15.25 8.81 -0.15
N ILE A 122 -14.17 9.32 -0.78
CA ILE A 122 -13.75 10.71 -0.64
C ILE A 122 -14.81 11.65 -1.21
N MET A 123 -15.38 11.33 -2.39
CA MET A 123 -16.46 12.10 -2.99
C MET A 123 -17.66 12.23 -2.05
N GLU A 124 -18.13 11.14 -1.45
CA GLU A 124 -19.24 11.16 -0.49
C GLU A 124 -18.89 12.00 0.75
N LEU A 125 -17.67 11.88 1.23
CA LEU A 125 -17.18 12.64 2.38
C LEU A 125 -17.16 14.15 2.07
N GLU A 126 -16.73 14.54 0.87
CA GLU A 126 -16.69 15.93 0.42
C GLU A 126 -18.11 16.51 0.27
N LEU A 127 -19.05 15.74 -0.26
CA LEU A 127 -20.46 16.15 -0.37
C LEU A 127 -21.09 16.38 1.02
N GLU A 128 -20.81 15.50 1.99
CA GLU A 128 -21.32 15.66 3.36
C GLU A 128 -20.68 16.86 4.08
N LEU A 129 -19.42 17.13 3.85
CA LEU A 129 -18.69 18.22 4.51
C LEU A 129 -18.92 19.59 3.91
N ALA A 130 -19.49 19.68 2.70
CA ALA A 130 -19.92 20.92 2.05
C ALA A 130 -18.93 22.09 2.21
N GLY A 131 -17.66 21.88 1.84
CA GLY A 131 -16.61 22.91 1.92
C GLY A 131 -15.99 23.13 3.30
N LYS A 132 -16.30 22.32 4.29
CA LYS A 132 -15.71 22.36 5.65
C LYS A 132 -14.46 21.47 5.80
N ILE A 133 -13.92 20.95 4.70
CA ILE A 133 -12.70 20.15 4.73
C ILE A 133 -11.50 21.06 4.95
N THR A 134 -10.69 20.73 5.95
CA THR A 134 -9.42 21.40 6.20
C THR A 134 -8.29 20.68 5.50
N ALA A 135 -7.38 21.43 4.88
CA ALA A 135 -6.16 20.87 4.31
C ALA A 135 -5.13 20.60 5.42
N ALA A 136 -4.51 19.43 5.40
CA ALA A 136 -3.36 19.12 6.22
C ALA A 136 -2.12 18.93 5.35
N THR A 137 -0.97 19.33 5.85
CA THR A 137 0.30 19.05 5.19
C THR A 137 0.75 17.63 5.55
N PHE A 138 0.80 16.77 4.55
CA PHE A 138 1.37 15.44 4.68
C PHE A 138 2.82 15.46 4.18
N SER A 139 3.77 15.11 5.03
CA SER A 139 5.18 15.07 4.69
C SER A 139 5.75 13.68 4.92
N LYS A 140 6.31 13.07 3.87
CA LYS A 140 7.04 11.81 3.95
C LYS A 140 8.12 11.77 2.85
N GLY A 141 9.33 11.35 3.22
CA GLY A 141 10.43 11.21 2.26
C GLY A 141 10.87 12.51 1.58
N GLY A 142 10.70 13.66 2.25
CA GLY A 142 11.05 14.98 1.70
C GLY A 142 10.00 15.61 0.78
N ILE A 143 8.89 14.91 0.50
CA ILE A 143 7.78 15.43 -0.30
C ILE A 143 6.71 15.95 0.66
N GLN A 144 6.29 17.20 0.45
CA GLN A 144 5.18 17.82 1.17
C GLN A 144 3.99 17.96 0.22
N THR A 145 2.86 17.40 0.60
CA THR A 145 1.61 17.47 -0.17
C THR A 145 0.47 17.91 0.74
N GLN A 146 -0.37 18.81 0.25
CA GLN A 146 -1.60 19.17 0.92
C GLN A 146 -2.67 18.13 0.61
N VAL A 147 -3.26 17.52 1.64
CA VAL A 147 -4.31 16.51 1.52
C VAL A 147 -5.50 16.90 2.39
N PRO A 148 -6.73 16.49 2.03
CA PRO A 148 -7.88 16.70 2.89
C PRO A 148 -7.68 16.01 4.24
N SER A 149 -8.18 16.61 5.30
CA SER A 149 -8.08 16.04 6.65
C SER A 149 -9.38 16.16 7.42
N VAL A 150 -9.66 15.16 8.24
CA VAL A 150 -10.76 15.15 9.21
C VAL A 150 -10.19 14.80 10.58
N ASP A 151 -10.52 15.63 11.57
CA ASP A 151 -10.01 15.49 12.96
C ASP A 151 -8.46 15.36 13.03
N GLY A 152 -7.75 16.09 12.14
CA GLY A 152 -6.29 16.04 12.05
C GLY A 152 -5.71 14.76 11.42
N VAL A 153 -6.56 13.88 10.89
CA VAL A 153 -6.14 12.68 10.16
C VAL A 153 -6.10 12.99 8.67
N PRO A 154 -4.92 12.97 8.02
CA PRO A 154 -4.82 13.17 6.58
C PRO A 154 -5.45 12.00 5.83
N ILE A 155 -6.18 12.30 4.75
CA ILE A 155 -6.87 11.33 3.90
C ILE A 155 -6.15 11.27 2.56
N ILE A 156 -5.60 10.10 2.25
CA ILE A 156 -4.88 9.86 1.00
C ILE A 156 -5.80 9.12 0.03
N SER A 157 -6.01 9.72 -1.14
CA SER A 157 -6.76 9.07 -2.22
C SER A 157 -5.97 7.90 -2.81
N THR A 158 -6.58 6.73 -2.83
CA THR A 158 -6.01 5.52 -3.39
C THR A 158 -6.98 4.91 -4.41
N PRO A 159 -6.54 4.65 -5.65
CA PRO A 159 -7.40 4.06 -6.68
C PRO A 159 -8.09 2.78 -6.21
N SER A 160 -9.38 2.62 -6.52
CA SER A 160 -10.21 1.51 -6.06
C SER A 160 -9.68 0.14 -6.50
N ASN A 161 -8.96 0.09 -7.64
CA ASN A 161 -8.33 -1.15 -8.13
C ASN A 161 -7.14 -1.64 -7.29
N ARG A 162 -6.66 -0.86 -6.31
CA ARG A 162 -5.62 -1.24 -5.35
C ARG A 162 -6.19 -1.59 -3.97
N MET A 163 -7.47 -1.28 -3.74
CA MET A 163 -8.14 -1.37 -2.43
C MET A 163 -8.92 -2.68 -2.31
N TYR A 164 -8.21 -3.80 -2.22
CA TYR A 164 -8.77 -5.14 -2.04
C TYR A 164 -8.21 -5.85 -0.82
N THR A 165 -9.05 -6.66 -0.17
CA THR A 165 -8.62 -7.48 0.97
C THR A 165 -7.67 -8.59 0.57
N VAL A 166 -7.79 -9.12 -0.65
CA VAL A 166 -6.92 -10.17 -1.20
C VAL A 166 -6.68 -9.88 -2.68
N ILE A 167 -5.44 -9.98 -3.13
CA ILE A 167 -5.09 -9.92 -4.55
C ILE A 167 -4.46 -11.25 -5.00
N LYS A 168 -4.61 -11.53 -6.29
CA LYS A 168 -3.86 -12.58 -6.98
C LYS A 168 -2.75 -11.92 -7.79
N ILE A 169 -1.54 -12.33 -7.54
CA ILE A 169 -0.36 -11.86 -8.30
C ILE A 169 -0.11 -12.84 -9.43
N ASN A 170 -0.02 -12.35 -10.65
CA ASN A 170 0.27 -13.14 -11.84
C ASN A 170 1.79 -13.37 -11.97
N ASP A 171 2.19 -14.59 -12.28
CA ASP A 171 3.61 -15.00 -12.33
C ASP A 171 4.31 -14.64 -13.65
N GLY A 172 3.55 -14.22 -14.67
CA GLY A 172 4.05 -13.92 -16.01
C GLY A 172 4.48 -15.14 -16.84
N LYS A 173 4.15 -16.37 -16.39
CA LYS A 173 4.55 -17.63 -17.04
C LYS A 173 3.37 -18.56 -17.30
N THR A 174 2.44 -18.65 -16.37
CA THR A 174 1.25 -19.49 -16.47
C THR A 174 0.33 -18.96 -17.56
N SER A 175 -0.30 -19.87 -18.34
CA SER A 175 -1.25 -19.49 -19.38
C SER A 175 -2.36 -18.59 -18.82
N GLY A 176 -2.59 -17.46 -19.47
CA GLY A 176 -3.51 -16.40 -19.03
C GLY A 176 -2.91 -15.40 -18.02
N GLN A 177 -1.65 -15.58 -17.61
CA GLN A 177 -0.94 -14.68 -16.70
C GLN A 177 0.31 -14.03 -17.33
N GLU A 178 0.50 -14.16 -18.64
CA GLU A 178 1.71 -13.75 -19.37
C GLU A 178 2.01 -12.25 -19.22
N LYS A 179 0.96 -11.43 -19.04
CA LYS A 179 1.10 -9.98 -18.85
C LYS A 179 1.71 -9.61 -17.48
N GLY A 180 1.72 -10.56 -16.53
CA GLY A 180 2.09 -10.28 -15.16
C GLY A 180 1.08 -9.36 -14.46
N GLY A 181 1.55 -8.54 -13.49
CA GLY A 181 0.70 -7.65 -12.71
C GLY A 181 -0.13 -8.39 -11.65
N TYR A 182 -1.24 -7.81 -11.26
CA TYR A 182 -2.14 -8.37 -10.25
C TYR A 182 -3.60 -8.26 -10.66
N GLU A 183 -4.43 -9.10 -10.05
CA GLU A 183 -5.88 -9.14 -10.23
C GLU A 183 -6.57 -9.21 -8.86
N LYS A 184 -7.84 -8.83 -8.83
CA LYS A 184 -8.68 -9.05 -7.66
C LYS A 184 -8.76 -10.56 -7.36
N GLY A 185 -8.44 -10.95 -6.13
CA GLY A 185 -8.57 -12.34 -5.69
C GLY A 185 -10.03 -12.83 -5.73
N THR A 186 -10.25 -14.13 -5.91
CA THR A 186 -11.60 -14.72 -6.01
C THR A 186 -12.45 -14.48 -4.75
N THR A 187 -11.83 -14.46 -3.58
CA THR A 187 -12.49 -14.20 -2.28
C THR A 187 -12.37 -12.75 -1.82
N ALA A 188 -11.76 -11.90 -2.65
CA ALA A 188 -11.48 -10.53 -2.30
C ALA A 188 -12.73 -9.68 -2.17
N LYS A 189 -12.76 -8.86 -1.14
CA LYS A 189 -13.72 -7.77 -0.95
C LYS A 189 -13.04 -6.44 -1.21
N SER A 190 -13.79 -5.49 -1.74
CA SER A 190 -13.31 -4.11 -1.89
C SER A 190 -13.28 -3.45 -0.53
N LEU A 191 -12.25 -2.63 -0.30
CA LEU A 191 -12.12 -1.76 0.86
C LEU A 191 -12.55 -0.35 0.44
N ASN A 192 -13.34 0.33 1.26
CA ASN A 192 -13.68 1.73 1.05
C ASN A 192 -12.59 2.65 1.60
N PHE A 193 -12.13 2.35 2.81
CA PHE A 193 -11.03 3.05 3.45
C PHE A 193 -10.41 2.20 4.57
N PHE A 194 -9.23 2.60 5.00
CA PHE A 194 -8.66 2.11 6.24
C PHE A 194 -7.95 3.23 7.00
N VAL A 195 -7.91 3.10 8.32
CA VAL A 195 -7.23 4.03 9.22
C VAL A 195 -6.21 3.27 10.04
N CYS A 196 -4.99 3.74 10.05
CA CYS A 196 -3.93 3.15 10.87
C CYS A 196 -2.93 4.21 11.34
N PRO A 197 -2.16 3.93 12.42
CA PRO A 197 -1.00 4.73 12.76
C PRO A 197 0.07 4.67 11.66
N VAL A 198 0.75 5.78 11.42
CA VAL A 198 1.81 5.87 10.39
C VAL A 198 2.94 4.86 10.64
N THR A 199 3.15 4.45 11.88
CA THR A 199 4.21 3.55 12.33
C THR A 199 3.81 2.08 12.41
N THR A 200 2.53 1.76 12.23
CA THR A 200 2.04 0.38 12.38
C THR A 200 2.45 -0.53 11.24
N PRO A 201 2.30 -0.17 9.94
CA PRO A 201 2.79 -0.98 8.85
C PRO A 201 4.32 -0.89 8.73
N ILE A 202 5.00 -2.02 8.81
CA ILE A 202 6.46 -2.11 8.62
C ILE A 202 6.71 -2.59 7.19
N ALA A 203 6.94 -1.65 6.28
CA ALA A 203 7.28 -1.94 4.90
C ALA A 203 8.80 -2.03 4.74
N VAL A 204 9.28 -3.18 4.30
CA VAL A 204 10.71 -3.45 4.09
C VAL A 204 10.97 -3.66 2.60
N THR A 205 12.03 -3.05 2.09
CA THR A 205 12.55 -3.27 0.74
C THR A 205 14.03 -3.65 0.88
N LYS A 206 14.38 -4.85 0.46
CA LYS A 206 15.76 -5.35 0.49
C LYS A 206 16.51 -5.00 -0.78
N GLN A 207 15.82 -5.02 -1.92
CA GLN A 207 16.39 -4.72 -3.22
C GLN A 207 15.38 -3.95 -4.07
N ASP A 208 15.87 -2.93 -4.76
CA ASP A 208 15.11 -2.12 -5.72
C ASP A 208 16.13 -1.62 -6.74
N ILE A 209 16.34 -2.38 -7.80
CA ILE A 209 17.42 -2.16 -8.75
C ILE A 209 16.89 -2.15 -10.17
N MET A 210 17.30 -1.15 -10.92
CA MET A 210 17.14 -1.03 -12.35
C MET A 210 18.53 -1.07 -13.01
N ARG A 211 18.69 -1.87 -14.06
CA ARG A 211 19.93 -1.95 -14.84
C ARG A 211 19.62 -1.81 -16.32
N ILE A 212 20.52 -1.16 -17.02
CA ILE A 212 20.48 -1.00 -18.49
C ILE A 212 21.82 -1.48 -19.03
N PHE A 213 21.78 -2.41 -19.95
CA PHE A 213 22.95 -2.98 -20.63
C PHE A 213 22.97 -2.58 -22.10
N ASP A 214 24.09 -2.06 -22.54
CA ASP A 214 24.37 -1.73 -23.93
C ASP A 214 24.47 -3.02 -24.77
N PRO A 215 24.11 -2.99 -26.06
CA PRO A 215 24.28 -4.14 -26.98
C PRO A 215 25.68 -4.72 -27.01
N ASN A 216 26.72 -3.88 -26.85
CA ASN A 216 28.12 -4.35 -26.84
C ASN A 216 28.49 -5.13 -25.57
N ILE A 217 27.72 -4.97 -24.50
CA ILE A 217 27.91 -5.64 -23.17
C ILE A 217 27.02 -6.87 -23.07
N ASN A 218 25.90 -6.87 -23.77
CA ASN A 218 24.95 -7.98 -23.77
C ASN A 218 25.44 -9.15 -24.61
N GLN A 219 26.04 -10.15 -23.96
CA GLN A 219 26.62 -11.32 -24.64
C GLN A 219 25.60 -12.28 -25.25
N LYS A 220 24.30 -12.16 -24.90
CA LYS A 220 23.27 -13.10 -25.38
C LYS A 220 22.55 -12.65 -26.62
N LEU A 221 22.42 -11.35 -26.81
CA LEU A 221 21.67 -10.74 -27.90
C LEU A 221 22.31 -9.40 -28.26
N ASN A 222 22.43 -9.08 -29.55
CA ASN A 222 22.81 -7.73 -29.99
C ASN A 222 21.62 -6.79 -29.80
N ALA A 223 21.25 -6.55 -28.52
CA ALA A 223 20.08 -5.77 -28.15
C ALA A 223 20.31 -5.03 -26.81
N TRP A 224 19.69 -3.88 -26.67
CA TRP A 224 19.61 -3.23 -25.39
C TRP A 224 18.78 -4.09 -24.44
N GLN A 225 19.30 -4.32 -23.23
CA GLN A 225 18.60 -5.04 -22.20
C GLN A 225 18.36 -4.12 -21.00
N MET A 226 17.12 -4.05 -20.57
CA MET A 226 16.72 -3.34 -19.36
C MET A 226 16.10 -4.34 -18.40
N ASP A 227 16.61 -4.41 -17.20
CA ASP A 227 16.02 -5.24 -16.16
C ASP A 227 15.66 -4.40 -14.91
N TYR A 228 14.56 -4.78 -14.32
CA TYR A 228 14.10 -4.23 -13.06
C TYR A 228 13.81 -5.38 -12.10
N ARG A 229 14.31 -5.29 -10.86
CA ARG A 229 14.02 -6.28 -9.80
C ARG A 229 13.77 -5.58 -8.49
N ARG A 230 12.70 -6.01 -7.82
CA ARG A 230 12.36 -5.54 -6.49
C ARG A 230 12.06 -6.72 -5.56
N PHE A 231 12.68 -6.67 -4.37
CA PHE A 231 12.43 -7.62 -3.30
C PHE A 231 11.94 -6.87 -2.08
N HIS A 232 10.67 -7.04 -1.74
CA HIS A 232 9.99 -6.30 -0.68
C HIS A 232 8.95 -7.14 0.04
N ASP A 233 8.51 -6.66 1.20
CA ASP A 233 7.35 -7.19 1.91
C ASP A 233 6.77 -6.14 2.86
N LEU A 234 5.66 -6.50 3.55
CA LEU A 234 5.05 -5.69 4.59
C LEU A 234 4.61 -6.60 5.73
N TRP A 235 4.84 -6.16 6.96
CA TRP A 235 4.38 -6.84 8.16
C TRP A 235 3.74 -5.86 9.13
N VAL A 236 2.90 -6.41 10.01
CA VAL A 236 2.35 -5.72 11.16
C VAL A 236 2.69 -6.54 12.39
N LEU A 237 3.14 -5.88 13.46
CA LEU A 237 3.37 -6.55 14.74
C LEU A 237 2.03 -6.94 15.37
N GLU A 238 1.95 -8.12 15.98
CA GLU A 238 0.71 -8.63 16.58
C GLU A 238 0.11 -7.68 17.61
N ASN A 239 0.95 -7.05 18.42
CA ASN A 239 0.55 -6.08 19.43
C ASN A 239 0.08 -4.72 18.87
N LYS A 240 0.14 -4.53 17.54
CA LYS A 240 -0.32 -3.31 16.85
C LYS A 240 -1.50 -3.55 15.92
N LEU A 241 -1.97 -4.79 15.79
CA LEU A 241 -3.10 -5.13 14.92
C LEU A 241 -4.44 -4.57 15.44
N ASP A 242 -4.53 -4.21 16.72
CA ASP A 242 -5.66 -3.50 17.33
C ASP A 242 -5.70 -2.00 17.03
N SER A 243 -4.71 -1.48 16.30
CA SER A 243 -4.67 -0.08 15.86
C SER A 243 -4.99 0.11 14.36
N VAL A 244 -5.36 -0.95 13.65
CA VAL A 244 -5.70 -0.89 12.22
C VAL A 244 -7.19 -1.12 12.02
N PHE A 245 -7.89 -0.11 11.52
CA PHE A 245 -9.31 -0.20 11.21
C PHE A 245 -9.53 -0.34 9.71
N LEU A 246 -10.39 -1.28 9.29
CA LEU A 246 -10.77 -1.54 7.90
C LEU A 246 -12.28 -1.36 7.69
N ASN A 247 -12.65 -0.75 6.54
CA ASN A 247 -14.04 -0.69 6.07
C ASN A 247 -14.16 -1.14 4.62
#